data_1b277ae40fcab3a46cb3b5ef847629d4
#
_entry.id   1b277ae40fcab3a46cb3b5ef847629d4
#
_cell.length_a   1.000
_cell.length_b   1.000
_cell.length_c   1.000
_cell.angle_alpha   90.00
_cell.angle_beta   90.00
_cell.angle_gamma   90.00
#
_symmetry.space_group_name_H-M   'P 1'
#
loop_
_entity.id
_entity.type
_entity.pdbx_description
1 polymer ?
#
loop_
_entity_poly.entity_id
_entity_poly.type
_entity_poly.pdbx_seq_one_letter_code
_entity_poly.pdbx_strand_id
1 'polypeptide(L)'
;PMDKEELLREENRRIQSVSLFPVYHGSAKVNLGIRQLIEAVTDTFQSPTGQNSSELCGTVFKVEYANQSQRLAYLRLYSGTLHLRDSVALAGKEKLKITEMRIPSKGEIVRTEIAHAGEIVIVPCDSLRLNDVLGNKLLLPRETWSDNPLPLLRTTIAPEKPEQRERLLNALTEIADTDPLL
;
A
#
# COMPACT_ATOMS: atom_id res chain seq x y z
N PRO A 1 -36.36 -19.83 -14.07
CA PRO A 1 -36.01 -18.44 -14.14
C PRO A 1 -35.29 -18.06 -12.83
N MET A 2 -34.11 -17.53 -12.93
CA MET A 2 -33.28 -17.12 -11.80
C MET A 2 -33.96 -15.93 -11.11
N ASP A 3 -34.03 -15.96 -9.79
CA ASP A 3 -34.61 -14.86 -9.02
C ASP A 3 -33.70 -13.62 -9.10
N LYS A 4 -34.27 -12.42 -8.94
CA LYS A 4 -33.52 -11.17 -9.02
C LYS A 4 -32.38 -11.09 -8.01
N GLU A 5 -32.60 -11.61 -6.81
CA GLU A 5 -31.56 -11.66 -5.78
C GLU A 5 -30.43 -12.63 -6.13
N GLU A 6 -30.76 -13.77 -6.73
CA GLU A 6 -29.80 -14.76 -7.19
C GLU A 6 -28.94 -14.23 -8.33
N LEU A 7 -29.53 -13.44 -9.23
CA LEU A 7 -28.83 -12.74 -10.31
C LEU A 7 -27.83 -11.72 -9.76
N LEU A 8 -28.24 -10.89 -8.79
CA LEU A 8 -27.37 -9.88 -8.18
C LEU A 8 -26.20 -10.52 -7.41
N ARG A 9 -26.43 -11.64 -6.72
CA ARG A 9 -25.37 -12.40 -6.03
C ARG A 9 -24.34 -12.94 -7.03
N GLU A 10 -24.80 -13.50 -8.14
CA GLU A 10 -23.91 -14.04 -9.18
C GLU A 10 -23.14 -12.93 -9.88
N GLU A 11 -23.76 -11.78 -10.16
CA GLU A 11 -23.11 -10.59 -10.71
C GLU A 11 -22.00 -10.12 -9.79
N ASN A 12 -22.27 -9.91 -8.50
CA ASN A 12 -21.28 -9.51 -7.51
C ASN A 12 -20.13 -10.51 -7.40
N ARG A 13 -20.44 -11.80 -7.41
CA ARG A 13 -19.42 -12.85 -7.38
C ARG A 13 -18.49 -12.78 -8.59
N ARG A 14 -19.03 -12.53 -9.77
CA ARG A 14 -18.24 -12.37 -11.00
C ARG A 14 -17.42 -11.11 -11.02
N ILE A 15 -17.91 -10.01 -10.47
CA ILE A 15 -17.13 -8.78 -10.32
C ILE A 15 -15.96 -9.01 -9.37
N GLN A 16 -16.19 -9.64 -8.22
CA GLN A 16 -15.14 -9.96 -7.25
C GLN A 16 -14.09 -10.93 -7.80
N SER A 17 -14.49 -11.88 -8.67
CA SER A 17 -13.56 -12.80 -9.35
C SER A 17 -12.88 -12.19 -10.60
N VAL A 18 -13.09 -10.90 -10.85
CA VAL A 18 -12.52 -10.18 -12.01
C VAL A 18 -12.91 -10.81 -13.35
N SER A 19 -14.07 -11.50 -13.39
CA SER A 19 -14.63 -12.11 -14.61
C SER A 19 -15.77 -11.29 -15.24
N LEU A 20 -16.20 -10.22 -14.55
CA LEU A 20 -17.19 -9.25 -15.02
C LEU A 20 -16.72 -7.85 -14.64
N PHE A 21 -16.79 -6.91 -15.59
CA PHE A 21 -16.39 -5.52 -15.40
C PHE A 21 -17.62 -4.62 -15.59
N PRO A 22 -18.18 -4.02 -14.53
CA PRO A 22 -19.29 -3.08 -14.65
C PRO A 22 -18.79 -1.77 -15.27
N VAL A 23 -19.56 -1.22 -16.19
CA VAL A 23 -19.24 0.07 -16.85
C VAL A 23 -20.32 1.08 -16.49
N TYR A 24 -19.90 2.20 -15.92
CA TYR A 24 -20.77 3.33 -15.57
C TYR A 24 -20.43 4.52 -16.45
N HIS A 25 -21.45 5.21 -16.92
CA HIS A 25 -21.27 6.44 -17.68
C HIS A 25 -21.83 7.63 -16.91
N GLY A 26 -21.18 8.77 -17.05
CA GLY A 26 -21.59 9.97 -16.33
C GLY A 26 -20.76 11.19 -16.71
N SER A 27 -21.03 12.29 -16.03
CA SER A 27 -20.30 13.54 -16.16
C SER A 27 -20.12 14.20 -14.78
N ALA A 28 -18.88 14.26 -14.31
CA ALA A 28 -18.55 14.91 -13.06
C ALA A 28 -18.89 16.42 -13.08
N LYS A 29 -18.78 17.06 -14.24
CA LYS A 29 -19.06 18.50 -14.42
C LYS A 29 -20.51 18.87 -14.10
N VAL A 30 -21.47 17.98 -14.36
CA VAL A 30 -22.91 18.21 -14.12
C VAL A 30 -23.49 17.21 -13.12
N ASN A 31 -22.68 16.51 -12.37
CA ASN A 31 -23.06 15.51 -11.36
C ASN A 31 -23.97 14.39 -11.91
N LEU A 32 -23.92 14.10 -13.20
CA LEU A 32 -24.69 13.02 -13.81
C LEU A 32 -23.99 11.68 -13.54
N GLY A 33 -24.72 10.68 -13.02
CA GLY A 33 -24.22 9.32 -12.78
C GLY A 33 -23.27 9.16 -11.56
N ILE A 34 -22.90 10.25 -10.87
CA ILE A 34 -21.96 10.18 -9.73
C ILE A 34 -22.55 9.40 -8.55
N ARG A 35 -23.84 9.63 -8.23
CA ARG A 35 -24.52 8.92 -7.16
C ARG A 35 -24.55 7.41 -7.43
N GLN A 36 -24.92 7.01 -8.63
CA GLN A 36 -24.96 5.61 -9.05
C GLN A 36 -23.58 4.95 -8.97
N LEU A 37 -22.52 5.67 -9.32
CA LEU A 37 -21.14 5.17 -9.19
C LEU A 37 -20.76 4.95 -7.71
N ILE A 38 -21.09 5.90 -6.82
CA ILE A 38 -20.81 5.78 -5.39
C ILE A 38 -21.58 4.60 -4.79
N GLU A 39 -22.88 4.47 -5.08
CA GLU A 39 -23.71 3.34 -4.64
C GLU A 39 -23.13 2.02 -5.16
N ALA A 40 -22.75 1.94 -6.43
CA ALA A 40 -22.15 0.75 -6.98
C ALA A 40 -20.81 0.36 -6.32
N VAL A 41 -19.97 1.33 -5.99
CA VAL A 41 -18.71 1.09 -5.26
C VAL A 41 -19.00 0.53 -3.85
N THR A 42 -19.96 1.12 -3.12
CA THR A 42 -20.30 0.68 -1.76
C THR A 42 -20.96 -0.70 -1.71
N ASP A 43 -21.78 -1.02 -2.71
CA ASP A 43 -22.55 -2.26 -2.76
C ASP A 43 -21.72 -3.44 -3.32
N THR A 44 -20.78 -3.14 -4.23
CA THR A 44 -20.02 -4.17 -4.95
C THR A 44 -18.69 -4.51 -4.29
N PHE A 45 -17.96 -3.49 -3.80
CA PHE A 45 -16.66 -3.71 -3.21
C PHE A 45 -16.77 -3.88 -1.70
N GLN A 46 -16.42 -5.07 -1.24
CA GLN A 46 -16.30 -5.33 0.19
C GLN A 46 -15.10 -4.59 0.76
N SER A 47 -15.24 -4.09 1.99
CA SER A 47 -14.08 -3.60 2.73
C SER A 47 -13.01 -4.70 2.75
N PRO A 48 -11.74 -4.38 2.46
CA PRO A 48 -10.67 -5.36 2.51
C PRO A 48 -10.48 -5.82 3.96
N THR A 49 -11.29 -6.78 4.36
CA THR A 49 -11.10 -7.52 5.60
C THR A 49 -9.88 -8.40 5.39
N GLY A 50 -8.84 -8.16 6.17
CA GLY A 50 -7.66 -9.01 6.15
C GLY A 50 -8.02 -10.46 6.44
N GLN A 51 -7.16 -11.38 6.03
CA GLN A 51 -7.35 -12.79 6.38
C GLN A 51 -7.35 -12.94 7.90
N ASN A 52 -8.30 -13.72 8.44
CA ASN A 52 -8.41 -14.03 9.86
C ASN A 52 -7.28 -14.97 10.35
N SER A 53 -6.07 -14.77 9.89
CA SER A 53 -4.87 -15.44 10.39
C SER A 53 -4.38 -14.71 11.62
N SER A 54 -3.96 -15.45 12.64
CA SER A 54 -3.27 -14.87 13.81
C SER A 54 -1.86 -14.37 13.50
N GLU A 55 -1.28 -14.82 12.38
CA GLU A 55 0.05 -14.43 11.97
C GLU A 55 0.05 -13.11 11.22
N LEU A 56 0.97 -12.23 11.61
CA LEU A 56 1.15 -10.95 10.94
C LEU A 56 1.70 -11.14 9.52
N CYS A 57 1.08 -10.45 8.57
CA CYS A 57 1.63 -10.24 7.24
C CYS A 57 1.31 -8.83 6.75
N GLY A 58 2.33 -8.11 6.33
CA GLY A 58 2.21 -6.78 5.74
C GLY A 58 3.35 -6.49 4.78
N THR A 59 3.17 -5.52 3.91
CA THR A 59 4.21 -5.06 2.98
C THR A 59 4.33 -3.56 2.97
N VAL A 60 5.55 -3.07 2.76
CA VAL A 60 5.84 -1.65 2.53
C VAL A 60 5.53 -1.35 1.06
N PHE A 61 4.53 -0.51 0.81
CA PHE A 61 4.14 -0.12 -0.54
C PHE A 61 4.55 1.31 -0.91
N LYS A 62 4.97 2.11 0.08
CA LYS A 62 5.42 3.48 -0.12
C LYS A 62 6.41 3.88 0.96
N VAL A 63 7.38 4.69 0.58
CA VAL A 63 8.31 5.37 1.49
C VAL A 63 8.27 6.86 1.19
N GLU A 64 8.24 7.68 2.23
CA GLU A 64 8.32 9.13 2.15
C GLU A 64 9.30 9.68 3.17
N TYR A 65 9.81 10.87 2.92
CA TYR A 65 10.59 11.65 3.87
C TYR A 65 9.73 12.81 4.40
N ALA A 66 9.37 12.76 5.68
CA ALA A 66 8.53 13.80 6.32
C ALA A 66 9.26 15.14 6.48
N ASN A 67 10.57 15.10 6.61
CA ASN A 67 11.51 16.22 6.63
C ASN A 67 12.85 15.64 6.18
N GLN A 68 13.89 16.45 6.01
CA GLN A 68 15.22 16.01 5.55
C GLN A 68 15.87 14.84 6.34
N SER A 69 15.24 14.34 7.40
CA SER A 69 15.81 13.31 8.28
C SER A 69 14.84 12.23 8.74
N GLN A 70 13.53 12.35 8.55
CA GLN A 70 12.58 11.33 9.06
C GLN A 70 11.93 10.56 7.92
N ARG A 71 12.33 9.31 7.80
CA ARG A 71 11.74 8.38 6.84
C ARG A 71 10.47 7.75 7.40
N LEU A 72 9.40 7.76 6.59
CA LEU A 72 8.10 7.17 6.88
C LEU A 72 7.85 6.01 5.92
N ALA A 73 7.66 4.81 6.45
CA ALA A 73 7.25 3.65 5.69
C ALA A 73 5.75 3.43 5.82
N TYR A 74 5.06 3.31 4.70
CA TYR A 74 3.64 3.00 4.60
C TYR A 74 3.46 1.51 4.37
N LEU A 75 2.79 0.87 5.29
CA LEU A 75 2.57 -0.57 5.35
C LEU A 75 1.11 -0.89 5.06
N ARG A 76 0.87 -1.86 4.20
CA ARG A 76 -0.43 -2.50 4.08
C ARG A 76 -0.43 -3.79 4.88
N LEU A 77 -1.33 -3.92 5.85
CA LEU A 77 -1.51 -5.16 6.60
C LEU A 77 -2.52 -6.07 5.89
N TYR A 78 -2.13 -7.30 5.59
CA TYR A 78 -2.97 -8.30 4.93
C TYR A 78 -3.54 -9.33 5.90
N SER A 79 -2.82 -9.62 6.99
CA SER A 79 -3.28 -10.55 8.04
C SER A 79 -2.69 -10.20 9.40
N GLY A 80 -3.32 -10.68 10.45
CA GLY A 80 -2.89 -10.48 11.83
C GLY A 80 -3.12 -9.07 12.36
N THR A 81 -2.46 -8.78 13.46
CA THR A 81 -2.53 -7.50 14.17
C THR A 81 -1.12 -7.05 14.51
N LEU A 82 -0.84 -5.77 14.32
CA LEU A 82 0.42 -5.15 14.68
C LEU A 82 0.22 -4.27 15.91
N HIS A 83 1.05 -4.48 16.95
CA HIS A 83 1.01 -3.69 18.18
C HIS A 83 2.22 -2.78 18.27
N LEU A 84 2.03 -1.67 18.95
CA LEU A 84 3.14 -0.82 19.37
C LEU A 84 4.10 -1.61 20.25
N ARG A 85 5.40 -1.48 20.01
CA ARG A 85 6.51 -2.20 20.66
C ARG A 85 6.68 -3.67 20.22
N ASP A 86 5.90 -4.17 19.28
CA ASP A 86 6.15 -5.48 18.69
C ASP A 86 7.55 -5.56 18.08
N SER A 87 8.10 -6.76 18.12
CA SER A 87 9.34 -7.12 17.44
C SER A 87 9.01 -8.03 16.26
N VAL A 88 8.91 -7.44 15.08
CA VAL A 88 8.42 -8.09 13.86
C VAL A 88 9.58 -8.63 13.04
N ALA A 89 9.43 -9.84 12.53
CA ALA A 89 10.39 -10.42 11.60
C ALA A 89 10.28 -9.70 10.23
N LEU A 90 11.42 -9.31 9.68
CA LEU A 90 11.56 -8.87 8.30
C LEU A 90 12.15 -10.00 7.47
N ALA A 91 11.57 -10.26 6.30
CA ALA A 91 12.06 -11.32 5.42
C ALA A 91 13.54 -11.09 5.05
N GLY A 92 14.43 -11.97 5.54
CA GLY A 92 15.87 -11.92 5.28
C GLY A 92 16.66 -10.83 6.04
N LYS A 93 16.07 -10.17 7.04
CA LYS A 93 16.69 -9.11 7.84
C LYS A 93 16.51 -9.39 9.35
N GLU A 94 17.16 -8.56 10.19
CA GLU A 94 16.94 -8.56 11.64
C GLU A 94 15.51 -8.14 11.99
N LYS A 95 15.06 -8.54 13.19
CA LYS A 95 13.74 -8.15 13.70
C LYS A 95 13.66 -6.64 13.87
N LEU A 96 12.57 -6.07 13.38
CA LEU A 96 12.26 -4.67 13.54
C LEU A 96 11.41 -4.44 14.79
N LYS A 97 11.81 -3.52 15.65
CA LYS A 97 10.99 -3.06 16.77
C LYS A 97 10.14 -1.86 16.33
N ILE A 98 8.83 -1.97 16.49
CA ILE A 98 7.89 -0.91 16.17
C ILE A 98 7.83 0.08 17.34
N THR A 99 8.36 1.28 17.14
CA THR A 99 8.44 2.31 18.20
C THR A 99 7.33 3.36 18.11
N GLU A 100 6.78 3.56 16.95
CA GLU A 100 5.67 4.48 16.70
C GLU A 100 4.83 3.95 15.54
N MET A 101 3.51 4.11 15.65
CA MET A 101 2.56 3.78 14.58
C MET A 101 1.54 4.90 14.42
N ARG A 102 1.18 5.15 13.18
CA ARG A 102 0.11 6.08 12.81
C ARG A 102 -0.78 5.44 11.75
N ILE A 103 -2.06 5.80 11.74
CA ILE A 103 -3.01 5.37 10.73
C ILE A 103 -3.72 6.58 10.11
N PRO A 104 -4.07 6.53 8.82
CA PRO A 104 -4.96 7.52 8.22
C PRO A 104 -6.37 7.37 8.81
N SER A 105 -6.95 8.45 9.31
CA SER A 105 -8.31 8.47 9.85
C SER A 105 -9.00 9.79 9.48
N LYS A 106 -10.11 9.73 8.75
CA LYS A 106 -10.95 10.89 8.38
C LYS A 106 -10.18 12.08 7.77
N GLY A 107 -9.16 11.78 6.97
CA GLY A 107 -8.32 12.79 6.31
C GLY A 107 -7.14 13.30 7.14
N GLU A 108 -6.98 12.81 8.37
CA GLU A 108 -5.85 13.11 9.25
C GLU A 108 -5.00 11.86 9.50
N ILE A 109 -3.77 12.04 9.97
CA ILE A 109 -2.89 10.95 10.40
C ILE A 109 -2.87 10.96 11.93
N VAL A 110 -3.39 9.89 12.54
CA VAL A 110 -3.50 9.77 13.99
C VAL A 110 -2.59 8.67 14.53
N ARG A 111 -2.06 8.85 15.73
CA ARG A 111 -1.29 7.81 16.42
C ARG A 111 -2.21 6.67 16.86
N THR A 112 -1.69 5.45 16.77
CA THR A 112 -2.36 4.24 17.25
C THR A 112 -1.40 3.32 17.97
N GLU A 113 -1.93 2.50 18.87
CA GLU A 113 -1.18 1.44 19.54
C GLU A 113 -1.43 0.08 18.90
N ILE A 114 -2.50 -0.05 18.12
CA ILE A 114 -2.91 -1.30 17.48
C ILE A 114 -3.35 -0.99 16.05
N ALA A 115 -2.97 -1.87 15.13
CA ALA A 115 -3.43 -1.83 13.74
C ALA A 115 -3.79 -3.24 13.27
N HIS A 116 -4.88 -3.35 12.52
CA HIS A 116 -5.47 -4.62 12.10
C HIS A 116 -5.24 -4.89 10.61
N ALA A 117 -5.40 -6.15 10.25
CA ALA A 117 -5.44 -6.57 8.86
C ALA A 117 -6.46 -5.74 8.07
N GLY A 118 -6.09 -5.31 6.87
CA GLY A 118 -6.89 -4.40 6.04
C GLY A 118 -6.54 -2.92 6.23
N GLU A 119 -5.80 -2.53 7.26
CA GLU A 119 -5.41 -1.14 7.50
C GLU A 119 -4.08 -0.77 6.84
N ILE A 120 -3.90 0.52 6.63
CA ILE A 120 -2.62 1.13 6.25
C ILE A 120 -1.99 1.70 7.52
N VAL A 121 -0.74 1.33 7.78
CA VAL A 121 0.02 1.79 8.93
C VAL A 121 1.23 2.58 8.46
N ILE A 122 1.50 3.70 9.10
CA ILE A 122 2.66 4.54 8.85
C ILE A 122 3.62 4.37 10.02
N VAL A 123 4.82 3.90 9.72
CA VAL A 123 5.86 3.65 10.72
C VAL A 123 7.09 4.51 10.40
N PRO A 124 7.50 5.40 11.30
CA PRO A 124 8.80 6.07 11.19
C PRO A 124 9.92 5.04 11.34
N CYS A 125 10.66 4.78 10.28
CA CYS A 125 11.72 3.78 10.30
C CYS A 125 12.70 3.90 9.13
N ASP A 126 13.98 4.01 9.41
CA ASP A 126 15.04 4.17 8.40
C ASP A 126 15.45 2.82 7.75
N SER A 127 15.18 1.69 8.41
CA SER A 127 15.57 0.36 7.93
C SER A 127 14.57 -0.27 6.96
N LEU A 128 13.33 0.23 6.91
CA LEU A 128 12.31 -0.28 5.99
C LEU A 128 12.52 0.24 4.57
N ARG A 129 12.39 -0.63 3.60
CA ARG A 129 12.50 -0.35 2.16
C ARG A 129 11.19 -0.69 1.47
N LEU A 130 10.99 -0.13 0.27
CA LEU A 130 9.89 -0.50 -0.59
C LEU A 130 9.92 -2.02 -0.85
N ASN A 131 8.75 -2.66 -0.84
CA ASN A 131 8.55 -4.11 -0.98
C ASN A 131 9.09 -4.97 0.19
N ASP A 132 9.58 -4.37 1.27
CA ASP A 132 9.87 -5.15 2.48
C ASP A 132 8.59 -5.81 3.01
N VAL A 133 8.73 -7.06 3.44
CA VAL A 133 7.62 -7.87 3.98
C VAL A 133 7.83 -8.07 5.48
N LEU A 134 6.81 -7.68 6.25
CA LEU A 134 6.74 -7.87 7.69
C LEU A 134 5.94 -9.14 8.00
N GLY A 135 6.51 -10.00 8.85
CA GLY A 135 5.87 -11.23 9.28
C GLY A 135 5.96 -12.36 8.25
N ASN A 136 4.88 -13.12 8.06
CA ASN A 136 4.87 -14.31 7.22
C ASN A 136 4.60 -13.99 5.74
N LYS A 137 5.65 -14.03 4.90
CA LYS A 137 5.58 -13.76 3.46
C LYS A 137 4.62 -14.70 2.71
N LEU A 138 4.36 -15.90 3.22
CA LEU A 138 3.47 -16.88 2.55
C LEU A 138 2.00 -16.44 2.58
N LEU A 139 1.65 -15.51 3.47
CA LEU A 139 0.30 -14.94 3.58
C LEU A 139 0.08 -13.71 2.70
N LEU A 140 1.09 -13.27 1.94
CA LEU A 140 0.90 -12.22 0.95
C LEU A 140 -0.10 -12.70 -0.11
N PRO A 141 -1.07 -11.87 -0.50
CA PRO A 141 -1.89 -12.14 -1.66
C PRO A 141 -0.99 -12.41 -2.86
N ARG A 142 -1.33 -13.46 -3.61
CA ARG A 142 -0.68 -13.71 -4.91
C ARG A 142 -1.21 -12.70 -5.94
N GLU A 143 -0.95 -11.46 -5.70
CA GLU A 143 -1.24 -10.45 -6.71
C GLU A 143 -0.12 -10.45 -7.71
N THR A 144 -0.50 -10.58 -8.94
CA THR A 144 0.30 -10.22 -10.10
C THR A 144 0.43 -8.70 -10.14
N TRP A 145 1.10 -8.11 -9.17
CA TRP A 145 1.69 -6.81 -9.40
C TRP A 145 2.66 -7.04 -10.53
N SER A 146 2.27 -6.62 -11.72
CA SER A 146 3.16 -6.66 -12.88
C SER A 146 4.47 -6.01 -12.46
N ASP A 147 5.56 -6.70 -12.72
CA ASP A 147 6.87 -6.09 -12.59
C ASP A 147 6.80 -4.69 -13.18
N ASN A 148 7.26 -3.69 -12.41
CA ASN A 148 7.27 -2.32 -12.89
C ASN A 148 7.91 -2.31 -14.28
N PRO A 149 7.28 -1.69 -15.29
CA PRO A 149 7.85 -1.68 -16.63
C PRO A 149 9.26 -1.10 -16.55
N LEU A 150 10.21 -1.78 -17.19
CA LEU A 150 11.59 -1.28 -17.24
C LEU A 150 11.61 0.15 -17.81
N PRO A 151 12.36 1.08 -17.22
CA PRO A 151 12.44 2.44 -17.71
C PRO A 151 12.99 2.45 -19.14
N LEU A 152 12.26 3.08 -20.05
CA LEU A 152 12.65 3.17 -21.47
C LEU A 152 13.74 4.21 -21.70
N LEU A 153 13.84 5.21 -20.83
CA LEU A 153 14.80 6.29 -20.93
C LEU A 153 15.79 6.21 -19.76
N ARG A 154 17.06 6.37 -20.09
CA ARG A 154 18.14 6.45 -19.10
C ARG A 154 18.93 7.72 -19.33
N THR A 155 19.34 8.35 -18.23
CA THR A 155 20.23 9.51 -18.26
C THR A 155 21.36 9.33 -17.27
N THR A 156 22.43 10.04 -17.47
CA THR A 156 23.56 10.09 -16.53
C THR A 156 23.56 11.44 -15.85
N ILE A 157 23.63 11.45 -14.53
CA ILE A 157 23.72 12.65 -13.74
C ILE A 157 25.13 12.73 -13.15
N ALA A 158 25.79 13.87 -13.32
CA ALA A 158 27.09 14.14 -12.74
C ALA A 158 27.06 15.42 -11.91
N PRO A 159 27.83 15.52 -10.83
CA PRO A 159 27.94 16.76 -10.06
C PRO A 159 28.65 17.81 -10.89
N GLU A 160 28.24 19.06 -10.75
CA GLU A 160 28.89 20.20 -11.40
C GLU A 160 30.35 20.41 -10.90
N LYS A 161 30.55 20.12 -9.59
CA LYS A 161 31.86 20.17 -8.93
C LYS A 161 32.13 18.85 -8.21
N PRO A 162 33.39 18.38 -8.20
CA PRO A 162 33.74 17.09 -7.53
C PRO A 162 33.35 17.03 -6.06
N GLU A 163 33.40 18.15 -5.35
CA GLU A 163 33.07 18.24 -3.92
C GLU A 163 31.57 17.97 -3.65
N GLN A 164 30.72 18.10 -4.67
CA GLN A 164 29.28 17.90 -4.56
C GLN A 164 28.85 16.42 -4.75
N ARG A 165 29.82 15.54 -5.02
CA ARG A 165 29.54 14.11 -5.31
C ARG A 165 28.77 13.40 -4.20
N GLU A 166 29.15 13.61 -2.96
CA GLU A 166 28.50 13.01 -1.80
C GLU A 166 27.06 13.51 -1.65
N ARG A 167 26.86 14.82 -1.79
CA ARG A 167 25.52 15.43 -1.74
C ARG A 167 24.61 14.90 -2.86
N LEU A 168 25.15 14.74 -4.06
CA LEU A 168 24.43 14.17 -5.20
C LEU A 168 24.05 12.71 -4.93
N LEU A 169 24.97 11.88 -4.43
CA LEU A 169 24.70 10.49 -4.09
C LEU A 169 23.61 10.36 -3.02
N ASN A 170 23.66 11.19 -1.99
CA ASN A 170 22.63 11.18 -0.95
C ASN A 170 21.24 11.53 -1.51
N ALA A 171 21.15 12.59 -2.33
CA ALA A 171 19.91 13.00 -2.98
C ALA A 171 19.35 11.89 -3.92
N LEU A 172 20.22 11.25 -4.71
CA LEU A 172 19.82 10.16 -5.59
C LEU A 172 19.37 8.93 -4.79
N THR A 173 20.01 8.64 -3.66
CA THR A 173 19.59 7.53 -2.76
C THR A 173 18.21 7.81 -2.16
N GLU A 174 17.95 9.04 -1.71
CA GLU A 174 16.63 9.44 -1.20
C GLU A 174 15.53 9.27 -2.26
N ILE A 175 15.81 9.68 -3.50
CA ILE A 175 14.86 9.53 -4.60
C ILE A 175 14.65 8.05 -4.95
N ALA A 176 15.71 7.25 -5.04
CA ALA A 176 15.65 5.83 -5.35
C ALA A 176 14.91 5.01 -4.25
N ASP A 177 14.94 5.46 -3.00
CA ASP A 177 14.16 4.86 -1.91
C ASP A 177 12.64 5.05 -2.10
N THR A 178 12.23 6.10 -2.82
CA THR A 178 10.82 6.43 -3.07
C THR A 178 10.34 5.97 -4.45
N ASP A 179 11.25 5.83 -5.42
CA ASP A 179 10.96 5.39 -6.78
C ASP A 179 11.83 4.18 -7.16
N PRO A 180 11.27 2.96 -7.27
CA PRO A 180 12.02 1.75 -7.60
C PRO A 180 12.54 1.71 -9.04
N LEU A 181 12.22 2.70 -9.87
CA LEU A 181 12.66 2.79 -11.27
C LEU A 181 13.89 3.70 -11.47
N LEU A 182 14.39 4.31 -10.40
CA LEU A 182 15.58 5.16 -10.37
C LEU A 182 16.86 4.40 -10.06
#